data_3a1e846435ef49f86ffb37cf7c0d9e3d
#
_entry.id   3a1e846435ef49f86ffb37cf7c0d9e3d
#
_cell.length_a   1.000
_cell.length_b   1.000
_cell.length_c   1.000
_cell.angle_alpha   90.00
_cell.angle_beta   90.00
_cell.angle_gamma   90.00
#
_symmetry.space_group_name_H-M   'P 1'
#
loop_
_entity.id
_entity.type
_entity.pdbx_description
1 polymer ?
#
loop_
_entity_poly.entity_id
_entity_poly.type
_entity_poly.pdbx_seq_one_letter_code
_entity_poly.pdbx_strand_id
1 'polypeptide(L)'
;MENMYRPGGQNYLHVNDDKILKIDDEYIKYLKSLAHGNSSGKCTMCLHDDIREHVHEMVNVYPKGTYVRPHSHPFKTETKIIIEGKLLMVVFDNEGEILDEYVLERGGIFTARFDKGIIHTNIPLTDAVFHEVITGPFVGKDDSVFPEWAPELDDDNGIEQIMGRIYKKRK
;
A
#
# COMPACT_ATOMS: atom_id res chain seq x y z
N MET A 1 16.58 9.16 -16.12
CA MET A 1 15.43 8.61 -15.37
C MET A 1 14.16 8.53 -16.24
N GLU A 2 13.83 9.53 -17.08
CA GLU A 2 12.61 9.51 -17.92
C GLU A 2 12.48 8.32 -18.89
N ASN A 3 13.59 7.68 -19.27
CA ASN A 3 13.57 6.54 -20.20
C ASN A 3 13.43 5.16 -19.54
N MET A 4 13.36 5.10 -18.20
CA MET A 4 13.29 3.83 -17.45
C MET A 4 11.88 3.49 -16.96
N TYR A 5 10.95 4.44 -16.99
CA TYR A 5 9.60 4.27 -16.47
C TYR A 5 8.55 4.73 -17.45
N ARG A 6 7.46 4.00 -17.54
CA ARG A 6 6.25 4.40 -18.26
C ARG A 6 5.09 4.55 -17.27
N PRO A 7 4.27 5.60 -17.38
CA PRO A 7 3.07 5.74 -16.57
C PRO A 7 2.09 4.61 -16.87
N GLY A 8 1.68 3.89 -15.83
CA GLY A 8 0.63 2.86 -15.89
C GLY A 8 -0.71 3.33 -15.32
N GLY A 9 -0.91 4.66 -15.19
CA GLY A 9 -2.03 5.31 -14.52
C GLY A 9 -1.54 6.46 -13.64
N GLN A 10 -2.44 7.16 -12.96
CA GLN A 10 -2.07 8.36 -12.18
C GLN A 10 -1.05 8.09 -11.06
N ASN A 11 -0.95 6.85 -10.59
CA ASN A 11 -0.17 6.50 -9.40
C ASN A 11 0.85 5.39 -9.64
N TYR A 12 0.89 4.82 -10.83
CA TYR A 12 1.70 3.66 -11.14
C TYR A 12 2.77 4.00 -12.16
N LEU A 13 3.99 3.62 -11.85
CA LEU A 13 5.12 3.60 -12.76
C LEU A 13 5.50 2.16 -13.04
N HIS A 14 5.82 1.83 -14.27
CA HIS A 14 6.35 0.52 -14.62
C HIS A 14 7.81 0.64 -15.03
N VAL A 15 8.59 -0.38 -14.69
CA VAL A 15 9.98 -0.48 -15.16
C VAL A 15 9.98 -0.74 -16.67
N ASN A 16 10.90 -0.13 -17.37
CA ASN A 16 11.05 -0.27 -18.80
C ASN A 16 12.32 -1.06 -19.11
N ASP A 17 12.16 -2.31 -19.55
CA ASP A 17 13.13 -3.19 -20.22
C ASP A 17 14.51 -3.46 -19.54
N ASP A 18 14.76 -3.00 -18.32
CA ASP A 18 15.98 -3.31 -17.60
C ASP A 18 15.90 -4.72 -16.98
N LYS A 19 16.84 -5.60 -17.36
CA LYS A 19 16.93 -6.95 -16.81
C LYS A 19 17.34 -7.00 -15.34
N ILE A 20 17.92 -5.92 -14.82
CA ILE A 20 18.32 -5.77 -13.43
C ILE A 20 17.94 -4.35 -12.99
N LEU A 21 16.93 -4.27 -12.13
CA LEU A 21 16.50 -3.03 -11.52
C LEU A 21 17.20 -2.83 -10.17
N LYS A 22 17.70 -1.63 -9.94
CA LYS A 22 18.30 -1.22 -8.67
C LYS A 22 17.58 0.01 -8.17
N ILE A 23 17.05 -0.07 -6.96
CA ILE A 23 16.37 1.04 -6.27
C ILE A 23 17.33 1.59 -5.23
N ASP A 24 17.66 2.86 -5.33
CA ASP A 24 18.50 3.60 -4.40
C ASP A 24 17.76 4.80 -3.80
N ASP A 25 18.43 5.55 -2.95
CA ASP A 25 17.87 6.73 -2.29
C ASP A 25 17.43 7.82 -3.28
N GLU A 26 18.04 7.92 -4.45
CA GLU A 26 17.64 8.90 -5.47
C GLU A 26 16.31 8.52 -6.10
N TYR A 27 16.09 7.24 -6.37
CA TYR A 27 14.80 6.74 -6.81
C TYR A 27 13.71 6.97 -5.76
N ILE A 28 13.99 6.69 -4.51
CA ILE A 28 13.04 6.92 -3.41
C ILE A 28 12.68 8.41 -3.32
N LYS A 29 13.65 9.31 -3.41
CA LYS A 29 13.40 10.77 -3.45
C LYS A 29 12.51 11.18 -4.63
N TYR A 30 12.76 10.60 -5.80
CA TYR A 30 11.94 10.84 -6.98
C TYR A 30 10.50 10.36 -6.78
N LEU A 31 10.30 9.13 -6.28
CA LEU A 31 8.95 8.60 -5.99
C LEU A 31 8.21 9.45 -4.93
N LYS A 32 8.92 9.93 -3.91
CA LYS A 32 8.36 10.86 -2.91
C LYS A 32 7.89 12.15 -3.56
N SER A 33 8.67 12.73 -4.48
CA SER A 33 8.27 13.95 -5.19
C SER A 33 7.01 13.75 -6.02
N LEU A 34 6.85 12.58 -6.64
CA LEU A 34 5.64 12.22 -7.39
C LEU A 34 4.44 12.02 -6.46
N ALA A 35 4.62 11.33 -5.32
CA ALA A 35 3.55 11.09 -4.36
C ALA A 35 2.98 12.39 -3.80
N HIS A 36 3.84 13.35 -3.47
CA HIS A 36 3.41 14.68 -2.99
C HIS A 36 2.85 15.57 -4.09
N GLY A 37 3.22 15.34 -5.35
CA GLY A 37 2.82 16.16 -6.50
C GLY A 37 1.52 15.71 -7.19
N ASN A 38 0.98 14.53 -6.89
CA ASN A 38 -0.21 14.03 -7.55
C ASN A 38 -1.47 14.14 -6.68
N SER A 39 -2.64 14.16 -7.32
CA SER A 39 -3.94 14.30 -6.67
C SER A 39 -4.34 13.11 -5.79
N SER A 40 -3.75 11.93 -6.00
CA SER A 40 -4.04 10.74 -5.18
C SER A 40 -3.23 10.68 -3.89
N GLY A 41 -2.22 11.56 -3.76
CA GLY A 41 -1.36 11.60 -2.60
C GLY A 41 -0.57 10.29 -2.36
N LYS A 42 -0.25 9.52 -3.41
CA LYS A 42 0.57 8.30 -3.31
C LYS A 42 1.23 7.96 -4.64
N CYS A 43 2.30 7.18 -4.58
CA CYS A 43 2.99 6.70 -5.77
C CYS A 43 3.38 5.23 -5.57
N THR A 44 3.14 4.41 -6.59
CA THR A 44 3.52 3.00 -6.63
C THR A 44 4.40 2.76 -7.84
N MET A 45 5.57 2.19 -7.63
CA MET A 45 6.44 1.71 -8.70
C MET A 45 6.36 0.19 -8.77
N CYS A 46 5.83 -0.32 -9.89
CA CYS A 46 5.78 -1.75 -10.17
C CYS A 46 7.15 -2.22 -10.68
N LEU A 47 7.69 -3.26 -10.06
CA LEU A 47 8.96 -3.89 -10.46
C LEU A 47 8.72 -5.06 -11.42
N HIS A 48 7.49 -5.56 -11.49
CA HIS A 48 7.04 -6.53 -12.46
C HIS A 48 6.61 -5.85 -13.77
N ASP A 49 6.85 -6.49 -14.90
CA ASP A 49 6.60 -5.92 -16.23
C ASP A 49 5.17 -6.18 -16.72
N ASP A 50 4.54 -7.26 -16.28
CA ASP A 50 3.24 -7.70 -16.77
C ASP A 50 2.30 -8.07 -15.62
N ILE A 51 1.05 -7.61 -15.71
CA ILE A 51 -0.01 -7.93 -14.75
C ILE A 51 -0.35 -9.43 -14.68
N ARG A 52 0.12 -10.23 -15.63
CA ARG A 52 -0.05 -11.70 -15.67
C ARG A 52 1.03 -12.46 -14.92
N GLU A 53 2.07 -11.78 -14.43
CA GLU A 53 3.13 -12.44 -13.66
C GLU A 53 2.59 -13.06 -12.38
N HIS A 54 3.26 -14.13 -11.91
CA HIS A 54 2.87 -14.86 -10.70
C HIS A 54 3.28 -14.15 -9.41
N VAL A 55 4.23 -13.24 -9.49
CA VAL A 55 4.69 -12.42 -8.37
C VAL A 55 4.65 -10.96 -8.80
N HIS A 56 3.94 -10.15 -8.05
CA HIS A 56 3.93 -8.71 -8.23
C HIS A 56 4.75 -8.07 -7.11
N GLU A 57 5.71 -7.27 -7.47
CA GLU A 57 6.56 -6.52 -6.56
C GLU A 57 6.40 -5.03 -6.82
N MET A 58 6.28 -4.26 -5.75
CA MET A 58 6.03 -2.83 -5.83
C MET A 58 6.78 -2.08 -4.74
N VAL A 59 7.33 -0.93 -5.09
CA VAL A 59 7.76 0.07 -4.12
C VAL A 59 6.69 1.13 -4.01
N ASN A 60 6.12 1.26 -2.82
CA ASN A 60 5.04 2.19 -2.51
C ASN A 60 5.56 3.36 -1.69
N VAL A 61 5.12 4.56 -2.04
CA VAL A 61 5.34 5.79 -1.27
C VAL A 61 4.01 6.40 -0.91
N TYR A 62 3.71 6.41 0.39
CA TYR A 62 2.49 6.96 0.95
C TYR A 62 2.83 8.11 1.90
N PRO A 63 2.51 9.36 1.56
CA PRO A 63 2.59 10.50 2.47
C PRO A 63 1.77 10.28 3.73
N LYS A 64 2.19 10.95 4.82
CA LYS A 64 1.49 10.92 6.09
C LYS A 64 0.00 11.21 5.94
N GLY A 65 -0.85 10.38 6.52
CA GLY A 65 -2.30 10.57 6.53
C GLY A 65 -3.01 10.07 5.27
N THR A 66 -2.29 9.48 4.31
CA THR A 66 -2.94 8.82 3.16
C THR A 66 -3.93 7.77 3.66
N TYR A 67 -5.18 7.88 3.23
CA TYR A 67 -6.20 6.88 3.52
C TYR A 67 -6.09 5.70 2.53
N VAL A 68 -6.07 4.49 3.07
CA VAL A 68 -6.21 3.25 2.31
C VAL A 68 -7.50 2.58 2.77
N ARG A 69 -8.46 2.43 1.86
CA ARG A 69 -9.73 1.77 2.16
C ARG A 69 -9.48 0.37 2.71
N PRO A 70 -10.04 -0.03 3.85
CA PRO A 70 -9.99 -1.40 4.34
C PRO A 70 -10.44 -2.40 3.27
N HIS A 71 -9.61 -3.42 3.03
CA HIS A 71 -9.84 -4.42 1.98
C HIS A 71 -9.22 -5.76 2.33
N SER A 72 -9.59 -6.76 1.57
CA SER A 72 -8.93 -8.07 1.59
C SER A 72 -8.62 -8.54 0.17
N HIS A 73 -7.66 -9.46 0.06
CA HIS A 73 -7.33 -10.16 -1.18
C HIS A 73 -7.79 -11.62 -1.06
N PRO A 74 -8.94 -12.01 -1.65
CA PRO A 74 -9.53 -13.34 -1.42
C PRO A 74 -8.64 -14.50 -1.86
N PHE A 75 -7.81 -14.26 -2.89
CA PHE A 75 -7.00 -15.31 -3.55
C PHE A 75 -5.50 -15.09 -3.44
N LYS A 76 -5.06 -14.00 -2.80
CA LYS A 76 -3.67 -13.58 -2.78
C LYS A 76 -3.12 -13.51 -1.37
N THR A 77 -1.84 -13.82 -1.25
CA THR A 77 -1.04 -13.48 -0.08
C THR A 77 -0.22 -12.25 -0.38
N GLU A 78 0.03 -11.44 0.64
CA GLU A 78 0.72 -10.18 0.53
C GLU A 78 1.77 -10.05 1.63
N THR A 79 2.92 -9.50 1.30
CA THR A 79 3.97 -9.16 2.27
C THR A 79 4.36 -7.71 2.10
N LYS A 80 4.41 -6.97 3.21
CA LYS A 80 4.93 -5.61 3.24
C LYS A 80 6.22 -5.55 4.05
N ILE A 81 7.22 -4.85 3.52
CA ILE A 81 8.54 -4.64 4.14
C ILE A 81 8.79 -3.16 4.19
N ILE A 82 8.89 -2.58 5.40
CA ILE A 82 9.14 -1.15 5.53
C ILE A 82 10.58 -0.79 5.16
N ILE A 83 10.75 0.19 4.31
CA ILE A 83 12.04 0.76 3.90
C ILE A 83 12.31 2.02 4.72
N GLU A 84 11.34 2.97 4.75
CA GLU A 84 11.43 4.21 5.49
C GLU A 84 10.10 4.56 6.16
N GLY A 85 10.17 5.32 7.26
CA GLY A 85 9.01 5.83 7.95
C GLY A 85 8.32 4.81 8.86
N LYS A 86 7.05 5.08 9.15
CA LYS A 86 6.20 4.27 10.04
C LYS A 86 4.84 4.03 9.39
N LEU A 87 4.50 2.77 9.25
CA LEU A 87 3.24 2.32 8.65
C LEU A 87 2.43 1.54 9.68
N LEU A 88 1.29 2.09 10.11
CA LEU A 88 0.37 1.39 10.99
C LEU A 88 -0.44 0.38 10.16
N MET A 89 -0.36 -0.87 10.54
CA MET A 89 -1.19 -1.95 10.02
C MET A 89 -2.36 -2.17 10.96
N VAL A 90 -3.56 -2.29 10.42
CA VAL A 90 -4.78 -2.58 11.19
C VAL A 90 -5.51 -3.74 10.52
N VAL A 91 -5.84 -4.75 11.32
CA VAL A 91 -6.57 -5.95 10.89
C VAL A 91 -7.98 -5.91 11.48
N PHE A 92 -8.96 -6.27 10.67
CA PHE A 92 -10.38 -6.21 11.04
C PHE A 92 -11.05 -7.58 10.89
N ASP A 93 -12.15 -7.77 11.62
CA ASP A 93 -13.13 -8.82 11.33
C ASP A 93 -14.11 -8.38 10.24
N ASN A 94 -15.09 -9.24 9.94
CA ASN A 94 -16.11 -8.98 8.93
C ASN A 94 -17.06 -7.82 9.30
N GLU A 95 -17.24 -7.57 10.59
CA GLU A 95 -18.09 -6.52 11.16
C GLU A 95 -17.34 -5.18 11.27
N GLY A 96 -16.03 -5.18 10.99
CA GLY A 96 -15.16 -3.99 11.04
C GLY A 96 -14.59 -3.71 12.42
N GLU A 97 -14.65 -4.67 13.37
CA GLU A 97 -13.97 -4.54 14.65
C GLU A 97 -12.48 -4.80 14.50
N ILE A 98 -11.66 -4.03 15.22
CA ILE A 98 -10.20 -4.14 15.16
C ILE A 98 -9.76 -5.39 15.94
N LEU A 99 -9.23 -6.37 15.23
CA LEU A 99 -8.65 -7.59 15.78
C LEU A 99 -7.21 -7.40 16.22
N ASP A 100 -6.41 -6.70 15.42
CA ASP A 100 -4.99 -6.48 15.68
C ASP A 100 -4.52 -5.15 15.09
N GLU A 101 -3.51 -4.56 15.72
CA GLU A 101 -2.82 -3.38 15.22
C GLU A 101 -1.35 -3.37 15.62
N TYR A 102 -0.49 -3.02 14.69
CA TYR A 102 0.96 -2.89 14.91
C TYR A 102 1.58 -1.91 13.93
N VAL A 103 2.78 -1.42 14.26
CA VAL A 103 3.52 -0.49 13.41
C VAL A 103 4.67 -1.22 12.72
N LEU A 104 4.71 -1.13 11.41
CA LEU A 104 5.92 -1.47 10.67
C LEU A 104 6.87 -0.29 10.72
N GLU A 105 8.06 -0.51 11.28
CA GLU A 105 9.14 0.47 11.35
C GLU A 105 10.52 -0.20 11.41
N ARG A 106 11.55 0.50 10.95
CA ARG A 106 12.94 0.03 11.09
C ARG A 106 13.33 0.04 12.57
N GLY A 107 13.90 -1.09 13.03
CA GLY A 107 14.25 -1.28 14.44
C GLY A 107 13.15 -1.89 15.30
N GLY A 108 11.94 -2.08 14.76
CA GLY A 108 10.83 -2.82 15.35
C GLY A 108 10.34 -3.94 14.43
N ILE A 109 9.02 -4.09 14.29
CA ILE A 109 8.44 -4.98 13.29
C ILE A 109 8.71 -4.33 11.92
N PHE A 110 9.51 -4.96 11.08
CA PHE A 110 9.89 -4.39 9.78
C PHE A 110 9.21 -5.07 8.60
N THR A 111 8.58 -6.22 8.82
CA THR A 111 7.85 -6.94 7.78
C THR A 111 6.65 -7.66 8.37
N ALA A 112 5.59 -7.76 7.58
CA ALA A 112 4.41 -8.54 7.90
C ALA A 112 3.86 -9.19 6.63
N ARG A 113 3.39 -10.44 6.78
CA ARG A 113 2.74 -11.20 5.71
C ARG A 113 1.28 -11.46 6.08
N PHE A 114 0.41 -11.19 5.13
CA PHE A 114 -1.02 -11.43 5.23
C PHE A 114 -1.39 -12.66 4.39
N ASP A 115 -2.16 -13.54 4.98
CA ASP A 115 -2.79 -14.63 4.25
C ASP A 115 -4.04 -14.13 3.51
N LYS A 116 -4.55 -14.98 2.61
CA LYS A 116 -5.75 -14.71 1.81
C LYS A 116 -6.93 -14.35 2.69
N GLY A 117 -7.70 -13.35 2.26
CA GLY A 117 -8.96 -12.97 2.88
C GLY A 117 -8.83 -12.15 4.17
N ILE A 118 -7.63 -11.86 4.65
CA ILE A 118 -7.45 -10.99 5.84
C ILE A 118 -7.85 -9.55 5.47
N ILE A 119 -8.86 -9.02 6.16
CA ILE A 119 -9.29 -7.63 6.00
C ILE A 119 -8.32 -6.74 6.73
N HIS A 120 -7.70 -5.81 6.01
CA HIS A 120 -6.70 -4.92 6.59
C HIS A 120 -6.68 -3.54 5.93
N THR A 121 -6.05 -2.61 6.61
CA THR A 121 -5.62 -1.33 6.05
C THR A 121 -4.22 -0.99 6.53
N ASN A 122 -3.57 -0.07 5.84
CA ASN A 122 -2.29 0.49 6.22
C ASN A 122 -2.35 2.02 6.22
N ILE A 123 -1.93 2.62 7.34
CA ILE A 123 -2.01 4.05 7.58
C ILE A 123 -0.60 4.59 7.83
N PRO A 124 -0.06 5.46 6.95
CA PRO A 124 1.24 6.07 7.15
C PRO A 124 1.17 7.08 8.31
N LEU A 125 1.89 6.79 9.40
CA LEU A 125 2.02 7.69 10.56
C LEU A 125 3.04 8.80 10.32
N THR A 126 3.98 8.55 9.41
CA THR A 126 4.89 9.49 8.78
C THR A 126 4.84 9.22 7.29
N ASP A 127 5.53 9.99 6.45
CA ASP A 127 5.77 9.55 5.09
C ASP A 127 6.42 8.17 5.14
N ALA A 128 5.83 7.20 4.46
CA ALA A 128 6.25 5.81 4.48
C ALA A 128 6.64 5.32 3.09
N VAL A 129 7.77 4.60 3.04
CA VAL A 129 8.21 3.86 1.86
C VAL A 129 8.27 2.40 2.22
N PHE A 130 7.61 1.55 1.45
CA PHE A 130 7.60 0.12 1.72
C PHE A 130 7.58 -0.70 0.42
N HIS A 131 8.25 -1.84 0.47
CA HIS A 131 8.20 -2.85 -0.57
C HIS A 131 7.02 -3.78 -0.28
N GLU A 132 6.22 -4.00 -1.28
CA GLU A 132 5.07 -4.90 -1.27
C GLU A 132 5.30 -6.03 -2.27
N VAL A 133 5.12 -7.25 -1.81
CA VAL A 133 5.13 -8.46 -2.64
C VAL A 133 3.77 -9.11 -2.51
N ILE A 134 3.07 -9.25 -3.62
CA ILE A 134 1.74 -9.87 -3.66
C ILE A 134 1.67 -10.92 -4.76
N THR A 135 0.98 -12.02 -4.50
CA THR A 135 0.77 -13.05 -5.52
C THR A 135 -0.03 -12.50 -6.70
N GLY A 136 0.46 -12.73 -7.92
CA GLY A 136 -0.25 -12.47 -9.17
C GLY A 136 -1.09 -13.68 -9.61
N PRO A 137 -1.73 -13.60 -10.79
CA PRO A 137 -1.86 -12.41 -11.65
C PRO A 137 -2.83 -11.37 -11.07
N PHE A 138 -2.83 -10.15 -11.64
CA PHE A 138 -3.86 -9.16 -11.36
C PHE A 138 -5.15 -9.53 -12.10
N VAL A 139 -6.25 -9.65 -11.36
CA VAL A 139 -7.56 -10.09 -11.89
C VAL A 139 -8.61 -8.97 -11.94
N GLY A 140 -8.14 -7.73 -11.98
CA GLY A 140 -9.01 -6.56 -12.12
C GLY A 140 -9.79 -6.25 -10.84
N LYS A 141 -11.09 -6.00 -10.97
CA LYS A 141 -11.96 -5.63 -9.83
C LYS A 141 -12.08 -6.70 -8.74
N ASP A 142 -11.80 -7.95 -9.09
CA ASP A 142 -11.89 -9.08 -8.15
C ASP A 142 -10.57 -9.28 -7.35
N ASP A 143 -9.58 -8.44 -7.60
CA ASP A 143 -8.27 -8.48 -6.94
C ASP A 143 -8.34 -8.07 -5.47
N SER A 144 -9.24 -7.12 -5.17
CA SER A 144 -9.50 -6.62 -3.83
C SER A 144 -11.00 -6.57 -3.56
N VAL A 145 -11.40 -7.05 -2.38
CA VAL A 145 -12.78 -6.97 -1.89
C VAL A 145 -12.83 -5.96 -0.76
N PHE A 146 -13.76 -5.01 -0.88
CA PHE A 146 -13.98 -3.96 0.10
C PHE A 146 -15.24 -4.29 0.90
N PRO A 147 -15.15 -4.41 2.24
CA PRO A 147 -16.34 -4.57 3.07
C PRO A 147 -17.31 -3.38 2.94
N GLU A 148 -18.61 -3.63 3.08
CA GLU A 148 -19.63 -2.57 2.97
C GLU A 148 -19.46 -1.46 4.02
N TRP A 149 -18.92 -1.79 5.20
CA TRP A 149 -18.65 -0.83 6.25
C TRP A 149 -17.39 0.03 6.00
N ALA A 150 -16.55 -0.32 5.00
CA ALA A 150 -15.33 0.41 4.68
C ALA A 150 -15.64 1.66 3.86
N PRO A 151 -15.41 2.89 4.38
CA PRO A 151 -15.73 4.14 3.67
C PRO A 151 -15.06 4.22 2.30
N GLU A 152 -15.79 4.70 1.30
CA GLU A 152 -15.23 5.00 -0.03
C GLU A 152 -14.29 6.21 0.02
N LEU A 153 -13.49 6.39 -1.03
CA LEU A 153 -12.47 7.46 -1.05
C LEU A 153 -13.06 8.88 -1.08
N ASP A 154 -14.32 9.02 -1.44
CA ASP A 154 -15.09 10.28 -1.49
C ASP A 154 -16.03 10.45 -0.26
N ASP A 155 -16.05 9.52 0.68
CA ASP A 155 -16.78 9.61 1.94
C ASP A 155 -15.91 10.20 3.06
N ASP A 156 -15.66 11.50 3.02
CA ASP A 156 -14.82 12.20 4.02
C ASP A 156 -15.30 11.96 5.46
N ASN A 157 -16.62 11.92 5.70
CA ASN A 157 -17.17 11.72 7.04
C ASN A 157 -16.94 10.28 7.55
N GLY A 158 -17.17 9.28 6.72
CA GLY A 158 -16.87 7.88 7.04
C GLY A 158 -15.38 7.66 7.29
N ILE A 159 -14.53 8.29 6.48
CA ILE A 159 -13.06 8.24 6.65
C ILE A 159 -12.66 8.85 8.00
N GLU A 160 -13.18 10.03 8.36
CA GLU A 160 -12.89 10.66 9.65
C GLU A 160 -13.34 9.77 10.83
N GLN A 161 -14.50 9.13 10.74
CA GLN A 161 -15.01 8.25 11.77
C GLN A 161 -14.14 6.99 11.97
N ILE A 162 -13.78 6.28 10.89
CA ILE A 162 -12.94 5.08 10.99
C ILE A 162 -11.53 5.41 11.46
N MET A 163 -10.93 6.48 10.94
CA MET A 163 -9.61 6.95 11.38
C MET A 163 -9.64 7.38 12.86
N GLY A 164 -10.70 8.08 13.28
CA GLY A 164 -10.90 8.46 14.68
C GLY A 164 -11.02 7.24 15.60
N ARG A 165 -11.70 6.17 15.19
CA ARG A 165 -11.81 4.91 15.92
C ARG A 165 -10.45 4.23 16.06
N ILE A 166 -9.69 4.13 14.97
CA ILE A 166 -8.35 3.53 14.97
C ILE A 166 -7.41 4.30 15.91
N TYR A 167 -7.37 5.63 15.82
CA TYR A 167 -6.46 6.43 16.66
C TYR A 167 -6.86 6.47 18.14
N LYS A 168 -8.14 6.29 18.49
CA LYS A 168 -8.58 6.23 19.90
C LYS A 168 -8.08 4.98 20.62
N LYS A 169 -7.98 3.86 19.92
CA LYS A 169 -7.52 2.60 20.51
C LYS A 169 -6.03 2.64 20.88
N ARG A 170 -5.28 3.57 20.32
CA ARG A 170 -3.83 3.75 20.54
C ARG A 170 -3.46 4.67 21.71
N LYS A 171 -4.43 5.27 22.38
CA LYS A 171 -4.23 6.11 23.58
C LYS A 171 -4.36 5.27 24.85
#